data_b00997a91487fd69446bf8c3977483f2
#
_entry.id   b00997a91487fd69446bf8c3977483f2
#
_cell.length_a   1.000
_cell.length_b   1.000
_cell.length_c   1.000
_cell.angle_alpha   90.00
_cell.angle_beta   90.00
_cell.angle_gamma   90.00
#
_symmetry.space_group_name_H-M   'P 1'
#
loop_
_entity.id
_entity.type
_entity.pdbx_description
1 polymer ?
#
loop_
_entity_poly.entity_id
_entity_poly.type
_entity_poly.pdbx_seq_one_letter_code
_entity_poly.pdbx_strand_id
1 'polypeptide(L)'
;MGPTFSRVRVVTIGLSLLFIGLGRAMPARAQGHTLVVLSHSDHTVYELDPATGRIVHEFVTPDQPHEAAISADGATIFASVPAASLVTILDGATFKEKGRIETEYFKRPPQARRAGRDGALPGPPNTSASPHGMGLNTDGSKLYIGTENAEVPGVVVYDVKAGKVLKKIEVGLQGGHYLQVQPGTDKLYYPHRTDNRVVVIDTKTDRIVKTIPVEGGPVGVAFAPNGEVWFHEDGDGSVTVADSKTDQVIKVIQTGGKGAGRMAVSRDGKYAASTHSTSEDVAIIDAGTKTIVSTVKIGRGPGFPMFSPDNTKLYVLNSGMGDVAVIDLKTMSVAARHKVGKDPFGGGIINSR
;
A
#
# COMPACT_ATOMS: atom_id res chain seq x y z
N MET A 1 73.40 51.92 -31.85
CA MET A 1 72.34 52.39 -30.93
C MET A 1 71.11 51.61 -31.23
N GLY A 2 70.82 50.56 -30.46
CA GLY A 2 69.65 49.76 -30.62
C GLY A 2 68.81 49.78 -29.34
N PRO A 3 67.47 49.76 -29.41
CA PRO A 3 66.67 49.95 -28.24
C PRO A 3 66.50 48.64 -27.46
N THR A 4 66.66 48.79 -26.16
CA THR A 4 66.45 47.75 -25.11
C THR A 4 64.97 47.47 -24.94
N PHE A 5 64.53 46.22 -25.17
CA PHE A 5 63.16 45.75 -24.85
C PHE A 5 63.13 45.28 -23.38
N SER A 6 62.29 45.98 -22.59
CA SER A 6 61.91 45.63 -21.22
C SER A 6 60.94 44.47 -21.24
N ARG A 7 61.25 43.37 -20.55
CA ARG A 7 60.28 42.22 -20.36
C ARG A 7 59.32 42.51 -19.22
N VAL A 8 58.02 42.61 -19.58
CA VAL A 8 56.93 42.64 -18.62
C VAL A 8 56.66 41.20 -18.16
N ARG A 9 56.78 40.92 -16.87
CA ARG A 9 56.35 39.66 -16.26
C ARG A 9 54.86 39.80 -15.90
N VAL A 10 54.04 38.99 -16.54
CA VAL A 10 52.61 38.79 -16.16
C VAL A 10 52.57 37.77 -15.03
N VAL A 11 52.16 38.19 -13.84
CA VAL A 11 51.87 37.31 -12.71
C VAL A 11 50.42 36.91 -12.81
N THR A 12 50.17 35.69 -13.22
CA THR A 12 48.80 35.09 -13.20
C THR A 12 48.51 34.60 -11.79
N ILE A 13 47.67 35.32 -11.06
CA ILE A 13 47.12 34.86 -9.77
C ILE A 13 45.95 33.92 -10.09
N GLY A 14 46.20 32.61 -9.99
CA GLY A 14 45.14 31.59 -10.08
C GLY A 14 44.30 31.61 -8.82
N LEU A 15 43.07 32.11 -8.93
CA LEU A 15 42.05 32.00 -7.88
C LEU A 15 41.41 30.63 -7.96
N SER A 16 41.90 29.66 -7.18
CA SER A 16 41.26 28.36 -7.03
C SER A 16 40.04 28.52 -6.15
N LEU A 17 38.84 28.61 -6.77
CA LEU A 17 37.55 28.49 -6.08
C LEU A 17 37.38 27.04 -5.63
N LEU A 18 37.63 26.78 -4.34
CA LEU A 18 37.32 25.53 -3.68
C LEU A 18 35.77 25.47 -3.51
N PHE A 19 35.09 24.79 -4.43
CA PHE A 19 33.70 24.42 -4.22
C PHE A 19 33.64 23.36 -3.12
N ILE A 20 33.44 23.81 -1.87
CA ILE A 20 33.00 22.92 -0.78
C ILE A 20 31.53 22.60 -1.07
N GLY A 21 31.31 21.53 -1.81
CA GLY A 21 29.99 20.92 -1.90
C GLY A 21 29.58 20.48 -0.50
N LEU A 22 28.73 21.27 0.13
CA LEU A 22 27.96 20.83 1.30
C LEU A 22 27.05 19.68 0.81
N GLY A 23 27.60 18.48 0.74
CA GLY A 23 26.84 17.26 0.66
C GLY A 23 25.93 17.26 1.89
N ARG A 24 24.62 17.55 1.70
CA ARG A 24 23.62 17.25 2.74
C ARG A 24 23.79 15.77 3.05
N ALA A 25 24.31 15.45 4.22
CA ALA A 25 24.32 14.09 4.72
C ALA A 25 22.87 13.59 4.65
N MET A 26 22.67 12.48 3.94
CA MET A 26 21.35 11.83 3.94
C MET A 26 21.00 11.54 5.40
N PRO A 27 19.77 11.87 5.84
CA PRO A 27 19.39 11.59 7.21
C PRO A 27 19.49 10.08 7.44
N ALA A 28 20.20 9.69 8.50
CA ALA A 28 20.27 8.28 8.89
C ALA A 28 18.82 7.76 9.09
N ARG A 29 18.53 6.59 8.51
CA ARG A 29 17.27 5.87 8.80
C ARG A 29 17.18 5.62 10.30
N ALA A 30 15.97 5.74 10.84
CA ALA A 30 15.69 5.37 12.22
C ALA A 30 16.12 3.91 12.48
N GLN A 31 16.64 3.64 13.66
CA GLN A 31 16.89 2.26 14.09
C GLN A 31 15.51 1.55 14.24
N GLY A 32 15.28 0.50 13.47
CA GLY A 32 14.09 -0.33 13.56
C GLY A 32 13.31 -0.44 12.25
N HIS A 33 12.50 0.52 11.89
CA HIS A 33 11.67 0.51 10.68
C HIS A 33 11.17 1.91 10.32
N THR A 34 10.75 2.08 9.06
CA THR A 34 10.05 3.27 8.57
C THR A 34 8.73 2.89 7.91
N LEU A 35 7.81 3.85 7.83
CA LEU A 35 6.55 3.69 7.12
C LEU A 35 6.65 4.31 5.74
N VAL A 36 6.21 3.58 4.73
CA VAL A 36 5.88 4.12 3.42
C VAL A 36 4.42 4.54 3.47
N VAL A 37 4.12 5.79 3.14
CA VAL A 37 2.78 6.35 3.16
C VAL A 37 2.48 6.99 1.82
N LEU A 38 1.41 6.54 1.16
CA LEU A 38 0.91 7.09 -0.08
C LEU A 38 -0.20 8.08 0.23
N SER A 39 0.00 9.35 -0.14
CA SER A 39 -0.97 10.42 0.08
C SER A 39 -1.58 10.85 -1.25
N HIS A 40 -2.91 10.66 -1.39
CA HIS A 40 -3.65 10.89 -2.61
C HIS A 40 -3.62 12.36 -3.04
N SER A 41 -4.11 13.24 -2.15
CA SER A 41 -4.43 14.63 -2.52
C SER A 41 -3.22 15.52 -2.77
N ASP A 42 -2.04 15.12 -2.36
CA ASP A 42 -0.76 15.79 -2.64
C ASP A 42 0.16 14.97 -3.55
N HIS A 43 -0.35 13.86 -4.09
CA HIS A 43 0.31 13.03 -5.10
C HIS A 43 1.70 12.57 -4.67
N THR A 44 1.87 12.22 -3.40
CA THR A 44 3.21 11.99 -2.84
C THR A 44 3.31 10.64 -2.12
N VAL A 45 4.44 9.98 -2.29
CA VAL A 45 4.89 8.83 -1.50
C VAL A 45 5.89 9.34 -0.48
N TYR A 46 5.59 9.18 0.81
CA TYR A 46 6.43 9.59 1.93
C TYR A 46 7.14 8.39 2.56
N GLU A 47 8.35 8.60 3.04
CA GLU A 47 8.97 7.77 4.07
C GLU A 47 8.91 8.51 5.41
N LEU A 48 8.24 7.90 6.37
CA LEU A 48 8.02 8.46 7.71
C LEU A 48 8.75 7.64 8.76
N ASP A 49 9.48 8.30 9.64
CA ASP A 49 9.98 7.72 10.89
C ASP A 49 8.84 7.71 11.93
N PRO A 50 8.29 6.53 12.29
CA PRO A 50 7.13 6.47 13.18
C PRO A 50 7.44 6.77 14.65
N ALA A 51 8.70 6.81 15.06
CA ALA A 51 9.10 7.16 16.41
C ALA A 51 9.08 8.68 16.63
N THR A 52 9.44 9.45 15.60
CA THR A 52 9.59 10.91 15.69
C THR A 52 8.55 11.68 14.88
N GLY A 53 7.87 11.05 13.94
CA GLY A 53 6.99 11.70 12.97
C GLY A 53 7.72 12.48 11.88
N ARG A 54 9.05 12.29 11.75
CA ARG A 54 9.86 12.99 10.75
C ARG A 54 9.70 12.34 9.38
N ILE A 55 9.45 13.16 8.34
CA ILE A 55 9.55 12.74 6.95
C ILE A 55 11.04 12.55 6.60
N VAL A 56 11.40 11.36 6.18
CA VAL A 56 12.78 10.97 5.80
C VAL A 56 13.00 11.24 4.32
N HIS A 57 12.08 10.76 3.50
CA HIS A 57 12.08 10.98 2.05
C HIS A 57 10.67 11.26 1.57
N GLU A 58 10.59 11.89 0.39
CA GLU A 58 9.35 12.10 -0.35
C GLU A 58 9.60 11.93 -1.85
N PHE A 59 8.57 11.47 -2.56
CA PHE A 59 8.56 11.36 -4.01
C PHE A 59 7.20 11.76 -4.56
N VAL A 60 7.17 12.74 -5.46
CA VAL A 60 5.94 13.20 -6.13
C VAL A 60 5.64 12.29 -7.31
N THR A 61 4.50 11.64 -7.28
CA THR A 61 3.98 10.78 -8.35
C THR A 61 3.26 11.62 -9.43
N PRO A 62 3.08 11.09 -10.66
CA PRO A 62 2.38 11.85 -11.71
C PRO A 62 0.91 12.13 -11.41
N ASP A 63 0.28 11.35 -10.54
CA ASP A 63 -1.10 11.52 -10.06
C ASP A 63 -1.25 10.83 -8.69
N GLN A 64 -2.46 10.65 -8.19
CA GLN A 64 -2.79 10.07 -6.89
C GLN A 64 -2.23 8.65 -6.72
N PRO A 65 -1.23 8.42 -5.85
CA PRO A 65 -0.76 7.08 -5.53
C PRO A 65 -1.76 6.39 -4.60
N HIS A 66 -2.00 5.07 -4.79
CA HIS A 66 -3.09 4.40 -4.10
C HIS A 66 -2.64 3.27 -3.18
N GLU A 67 -1.99 2.24 -3.72
CA GLU A 67 -1.53 1.07 -2.98
C GLU A 67 -0.03 0.86 -3.19
N ALA A 68 0.63 0.23 -2.22
CA ALA A 68 2.04 -0.12 -2.31
C ALA A 68 2.27 -1.62 -2.20
N ALA A 69 3.24 -2.12 -2.98
CA ALA A 69 3.91 -3.38 -2.70
C ALA A 69 5.41 -3.11 -2.47
N ILE A 70 5.96 -3.70 -1.43
CA ILE A 70 7.36 -3.48 -1.03
C ILE A 70 8.07 -4.82 -1.07
N SER A 71 9.26 -4.87 -1.69
CA SER A 71 10.07 -6.09 -1.69
C SER A 71 10.48 -6.47 -0.26
N ALA A 72 10.64 -7.76 0.01
CA ALA A 72 10.93 -8.27 1.36
C ALA A 72 12.20 -7.67 1.98
N ASP A 73 13.17 -7.32 1.14
CA ASP A 73 14.40 -6.63 1.55
C ASP A 73 14.26 -5.10 1.66
N GLY A 74 13.07 -4.55 1.36
CA GLY A 74 12.81 -3.13 1.35
C GLY A 74 13.52 -2.34 0.24
N ALA A 75 14.16 -3.02 -0.72
CA ALA A 75 14.97 -2.36 -1.76
C ALA A 75 14.14 -1.75 -2.89
N THR A 76 12.90 -2.21 -3.07
CA THR A 76 12.03 -1.73 -4.14
C THR A 76 10.63 -1.48 -3.62
N ILE A 77 10.07 -0.33 -3.97
CA ILE A 77 8.69 0.05 -3.68
C ILE A 77 7.96 0.17 -5.01
N PHE A 78 6.85 -0.52 -5.14
CA PHE A 78 5.90 -0.39 -6.24
C PHE A 78 4.70 0.42 -5.73
N ALA A 79 4.41 1.54 -6.34
CA ALA A 79 3.28 2.40 -5.99
C ALA A 79 2.30 2.44 -7.17
N SER A 80 1.07 1.96 -6.99
CA SER A 80 0.04 2.10 -8.02
C SER A 80 -0.42 3.54 -8.12
N VAL A 81 -0.58 4.04 -9.35
CA VAL A 81 -1.06 5.38 -9.68
C VAL A 81 -2.24 5.24 -10.64
N PRO A 82 -3.44 4.89 -10.12
CA PRO A 82 -4.58 4.50 -10.93
C PRO A 82 -5.01 5.55 -11.95
N ALA A 83 -5.05 6.81 -11.56
CA ALA A 83 -5.47 7.90 -12.43
C ALA A 83 -4.51 8.14 -13.60
N ALA A 84 -3.21 7.87 -13.42
CA ALA A 84 -2.20 7.89 -14.47
C ALA A 84 -2.09 6.56 -15.24
N SER A 85 -2.82 5.50 -14.83
CA SER A 85 -2.78 4.15 -15.45
C SER A 85 -1.38 3.54 -15.49
N LEU A 86 -0.62 3.67 -14.39
CA LEU A 86 0.74 3.14 -14.27
C LEU A 86 1.06 2.70 -12.83
N VAL A 87 2.15 1.96 -12.68
CA VAL A 87 2.81 1.71 -11.39
C VAL A 87 4.17 2.37 -11.43
N THR A 88 4.47 3.24 -10.45
CA THR A 88 5.80 3.81 -10.25
C THR A 88 6.67 2.84 -9.46
N ILE A 89 7.92 2.67 -9.87
CA ILE A 89 8.91 1.84 -9.19
C ILE A 89 9.94 2.75 -8.55
N LEU A 90 10.08 2.69 -7.23
CA LEU A 90 11.03 3.49 -6.48
C LEU A 90 12.14 2.61 -5.89
N ASP A 91 13.32 3.18 -5.79
CA ASP A 91 14.40 2.65 -4.97
C ASP A 91 14.06 2.87 -3.49
N GLY A 92 13.96 1.79 -2.73
CA GLY A 92 13.52 1.85 -1.35
C GLY A 92 14.51 2.52 -0.39
N ALA A 93 15.77 2.73 -0.77
CA ALA A 93 16.76 3.42 0.06
C ALA A 93 16.81 4.93 -0.20
N THR A 94 16.59 5.35 -1.43
CA THR A 94 16.76 6.74 -1.87
C THR A 94 15.45 7.42 -2.26
N PHE A 95 14.35 6.66 -2.37
CA PHE A 95 13.04 7.09 -2.88
C PHE A 95 13.10 7.72 -4.28
N LYS A 96 14.13 7.41 -5.05
CA LYS A 96 14.23 7.84 -6.45
C LYS A 96 13.48 6.86 -7.36
N GLU A 97 12.88 7.39 -8.41
CA GLU A 97 12.24 6.59 -9.44
C GLU A 97 13.28 5.72 -10.17
N LYS A 98 13.01 4.41 -10.27
CA LYS A 98 13.78 3.42 -11.03
C LYS A 98 13.12 3.07 -12.35
N GLY A 99 11.82 3.35 -12.48
CA GLY A 99 11.05 3.02 -13.68
C GLY A 99 9.56 3.02 -13.44
N ARG A 100 8.83 2.61 -14.47
CA ARG A 100 7.35 2.52 -14.45
C ARG A 100 6.89 1.25 -15.10
N ILE A 101 5.74 0.76 -14.68
CA ILE A 101 5.01 -0.30 -15.38
C ILE A 101 3.83 0.36 -16.07
N GLU A 102 3.85 0.35 -17.39
CA GLU A 102 2.77 0.82 -18.26
C GLU A 102 2.33 -0.32 -19.15
N THR A 103 1.02 -0.52 -19.33
CA THR A 103 0.46 -1.57 -20.17
C THR A 103 -0.93 -1.19 -20.67
N GLU A 104 -1.34 -1.73 -21.81
CA GLU A 104 -2.72 -1.58 -22.29
C GLU A 104 -3.75 -2.11 -21.29
N TYR A 105 -3.40 -3.07 -20.44
CA TYR A 105 -4.31 -3.63 -19.43
C TYR A 105 -4.71 -2.65 -18.33
N PHE A 106 -4.00 -1.54 -18.16
CA PHE A 106 -4.34 -0.48 -17.23
C PHE A 106 -5.21 0.61 -17.85
N LYS A 107 -5.39 0.63 -19.17
CA LYS A 107 -6.18 1.64 -19.85
C LYS A 107 -7.67 1.45 -19.57
N ARG A 108 -8.36 2.56 -19.35
CA ARG A 108 -9.82 2.59 -19.19
C ARG A 108 -10.48 2.50 -20.56
N PRO A 109 -11.62 1.79 -20.67
CA PRO A 109 -12.46 1.93 -21.85
C PRO A 109 -12.97 3.39 -21.96
N PRO A 110 -13.09 3.92 -23.19
CA PRO A 110 -13.47 5.32 -23.43
C PRO A 110 -14.84 5.75 -22.87
N GLN A 111 -15.70 4.84 -22.44
CA GLN A 111 -17.11 5.05 -22.12
C GLN A 111 -17.54 4.68 -20.70
N ALA A 112 -16.66 4.45 -19.75
CA ALA A 112 -17.06 4.13 -18.36
C ALA A 112 -17.56 5.37 -17.58
N ARG A 113 -18.39 6.23 -18.17
CA ARG A 113 -19.26 7.13 -17.42
C ARG A 113 -20.48 6.33 -16.97
N ARG A 114 -20.45 5.76 -15.78
CA ARG A 114 -21.68 5.26 -15.18
C ARG A 114 -22.62 6.43 -14.96
N ALA A 115 -23.77 6.40 -15.63
CA ALA A 115 -24.91 7.21 -15.22
C ALA A 115 -25.20 6.87 -13.76
N GLY A 116 -25.25 7.88 -12.90
CA GLY A 116 -25.63 7.70 -11.51
C GLY A 116 -26.96 6.95 -11.42
N ARG A 117 -27.08 6.03 -10.47
CA ARG A 117 -28.40 5.53 -10.06
C ARG A 117 -29.21 6.77 -9.67
N ASP A 118 -30.42 6.86 -10.20
CA ASP A 118 -31.45 7.87 -9.81
C ASP A 118 -31.26 9.32 -10.31
N GLY A 119 -30.72 9.54 -11.50
CA GLY A 119 -30.73 10.87 -12.13
C GLY A 119 -29.89 11.93 -11.40
N ALA A 120 -29.09 11.55 -10.43
CA ALA A 120 -28.08 12.41 -9.81
C ALA A 120 -27.02 12.78 -10.83
N LEU A 121 -26.52 14.02 -10.78
CA LEU A 121 -25.34 14.44 -11.54
C LEU A 121 -24.23 13.38 -11.36
N PRO A 122 -23.55 13.00 -12.45
CA PRO A 122 -22.46 12.06 -12.33
C PRO A 122 -21.50 12.59 -11.25
N GLY A 123 -21.33 11.81 -10.18
CA GLY A 123 -20.31 12.08 -9.19
C GLY A 123 -18.95 12.22 -9.88
N PRO A 124 -17.92 12.74 -9.21
CA PRO A 124 -16.57 12.80 -9.76
C PRO A 124 -16.24 11.44 -10.36
N PRO A 125 -15.58 11.38 -11.52
CA PRO A 125 -15.29 10.14 -12.20
C PRO A 125 -14.72 9.17 -11.15
N ASN A 126 -15.30 7.95 -11.07
CA ASN A 126 -14.82 6.94 -10.12
C ASN A 126 -13.32 6.75 -10.41
N THR A 127 -12.50 7.29 -9.52
CA THR A 127 -11.05 7.34 -9.69
C THR A 127 -10.37 6.01 -9.37
N SER A 128 -11.13 5.02 -8.89
CA SER A 128 -10.64 3.65 -8.73
C SER A 128 -10.49 3.01 -10.11
N ALA A 129 -9.39 3.28 -10.74
CA ALA A 129 -8.99 2.72 -12.02
C ALA A 129 -7.87 1.71 -11.81
N SER A 130 -7.63 0.91 -12.83
CA SER A 130 -6.43 0.06 -12.89
C SER A 130 -5.17 0.90 -13.05
N PRO A 131 -4.05 0.55 -12.42
CA PRO A 131 -3.83 -0.55 -11.46
C PRO A 131 -4.34 -0.24 -10.06
N HIS A 132 -4.64 -1.25 -9.25
CA HIS A 132 -5.10 -1.07 -7.88
C HIS A 132 -4.24 -1.86 -6.89
N GLY A 133 -4.80 -2.87 -6.17
CA GLY A 133 -4.05 -3.69 -5.23
C GLY A 133 -2.91 -4.46 -5.87
N MET A 134 -1.81 -4.62 -5.15
CA MET A 134 -0.60 -5.30 -5.65
C MET A 134 0.00 -6.21 -4.60
N GLY A 135 0.63 -7.31 -5.05
CA GLY A 135 1.36 -8.23 -4.18
C GLY A 135 2.51 -8.91 -4.91
N LEU A 136 3.66 -9.02 -4.24
CA LEU A 136 4.80 -9.81 -4.71
C LEU A 136 4.61 -11.27 -4.31
N ASN A 137 5.00 -12.22 -5.18
CA ASN A 137 5.12 -13.60 -4.77
C ASN A 137 6.26 -13.80 -3.74
N THR A 138 6.32 -14.97 -3.14
CA THR A 138 7.21 -15.25 -2.00
C THR A 138 8.70 -14.97 -2.30
N ASP A 139 9.17 -15.26 -3.52
CA ASP A 139 10.57 -15.02 -3.92
C ASP A 139 10.80 -13.62 -4.53
N GLY A 140 9.76 -12.79 -4.65
CA GLY A 140 9.84 -11.45 -5.20
C GLY A 140 10.06 -11.38 -6.72
N SER A 141 10.01 -12.51 -7.43
CA SER A 141 10.25 -12.57 -8.88
C SER A 141 9.08 -12.06 -9.71
N LYS A 142 7.85 -12.14 -9.19
CA LYS A 142 6.63 -11.69 -9.85
C LYS A 142 5.87 -10.67 -9.00
N LEU A 143 5.40 -9.62 -9.64
CA LEU A 143 4.42 -8.69 -9.07
C LEU A 143 3.06 -8.95 -9.72
N TYR A 144 2.04 -9.15 -8.89
CA TYR A 144 0.65 -9.29 -9.28
C TYR A 144 -0.06 -7.97 -9.07
N ILE A 145 -0.76 -7.47 -10.09
CA ILE A 145 -1.38 -6.14 -10.09
C ILE A 145 -2.85 -6.30 -10.47
N GLY A 146 -3.75 -6.01 -9.55
CA GLY A 146 -5.18 -6.01 -9.79
C GLY A 146 -5.59 -4.92 -10.78
N THR A 147 -6.50 -5.26 -11.70
CA THR A 147 -7.05 -4.31 -12.68
C THR A 147 -8.51 -4.07 -12.38
N GLU A 148 -8.78 -3.22 -11.37
CA GLU A 148 -10.13 -2.79 -11.05
C GLU A 148 -10.66 -1.86 -12.16
N ASN A 149 -11.93 -1.97 -12.51
CA ASN A 149 -12.58 -1.13 -13.54
C ASN A 149 -11.95 -1.18 -14.95
N ALA A 150 -11.13 -2.20 -15.24
CA ALA A 150 -10.71 -2.50 -16.61
C ALA A 150 -11.91 -3.01 -17.43
N GLU A 151 -11.83 -2.93 -18.76
CA GLU A 151 -12.84 -3.52 -19.65
C GLU A 151 -13.01 -5.03 -19.37
N VAL A 152 -11.91 -5.72 -19.16
CA VAL A 152 -11.87 -7.11 -18.66
C VAL A 152 -11.08 -7.13 -17.36
N PRO A 153 -11.74 -7.21 -16.18
CA PRO A 153 -11.06 -7.24 -14.90
C PRO A 153 -10.18 -8.47 -14.73
N GLY A 154 -9.07 -8.31 -14.03
CA GLY A 154 -8.16 -9.41 -13.80
C GLY A 154 -6.92 -9.03 -13.02
N VAL A 155 -5.86 -9.82 -13.18
CA VAL A 155 -4.58 -9.62 -12.51
C VAL A 155 -3.47 -9.65 -13.56
N VAL A 156 -2.74 -8.54 -13.69
CA VAL A 156 -1.53 -8.46 -14.52
C VAL A 156 -0.38 -9.10 -13.76
N VAL A 157 0.34 -9.99 -14.43
CA VAL A 157 1.56 -10.63 -13.92
C VAL A 157 2.77 -9.97 -14.55
N TYR A 158 3.63 -9.39 -13.70
CA TYR A 158 4.84 -8.68 -14.13
C TYR A 158 6.08 -9.40 -13.60
N ASP A 159 7.04 -9.65 -14.49
CA ASP A 159 8.36 -10.17 -14.14
C ASP A 159 9.24 -9.02 -13.63
N VAL A 160 9.57 -9.06 -12.35
CA VAL A 160 10.32 -7.99 -11.67
C VAL A 160 11.75 -7.87 -12.19
N LYS A 161 12.40 -9.01 -12.48
CA LYS A 161 13.78 -9.03 -12.97
C LYS A 161 13.88 -8.64 -14.44
N ALA A 162 12.98 -9.19 -15.27
CA ALA A 162 12.99 -8.89 -16.71
C ALA A 162 12.37 -7.53 -17.03
N GLY A 163 11.69 -6.89 -16.10
CA GLY A 163 11.05 -5.59 -16.28
C GLY A 163 9.92 -5.62 -17.32
N LYS A 164 9.13 -6.70 -17.39
CA LYS A 164 8.09 -6.85 -18.42
C LYS A 164 6.82 -7.53 -17.91
N VAL A 165 5.70 -7.18 -18.52
CA VAL A 165 4.43 -7.90 -18.34
C VAL A 165 4.54 -9.27 -19.00
N LEU A 166 4.20 -10.32 -18.25
CA LEU A 166 4.17 -11.70 -18.75
C LEU A 166 2.82 -12.03 -19.35
N LYS A 167 1.75 -11.69 -18.65
CA LYS A 167 0.36 -11.98 -19.06
C LYS A 167 -0.64 -11.24 -18.17
N LYS A 168 -1.92 -11.35 -18.50
CA LYS A 168 -3.06 -11.03 -17.64
C LYS A 168 -3.84 -12.30 -17.34
N ILE A 169 -4.23 -12.48 -16.09
CA ILE A 169 -5.15 -13.51 -15.64
C ILE A 169 -6.54 -12.87 -15.63
N GLU A 170 -7.43 -13.32 -16.50
CA GLU A 170 -8.82 -12.86 -16.51
C GLU A 170 -9.57 -13.50 -15.34
N VAL A 171 -10.23 -12.68 -14.53
CA VAL A 171 -10.96 -13.14 -13.35
C VAL A 171 -12.45 -13.26 -13.63
N GLY A 172 -12.98 -12.43 -14.53
CA GLY A 172 -14.39 -12.47 -14.94
C GLY A 172 -15.36 -11.91 -13.89
N LEU A 173 -14.83 -11.31 -12.80
CA LEU A 173 -15.60 -10.71 -11.71
C LEU A 173 -15.27 -9.23 -11.62
N GLN A 174 -16.26 -8.42 -11.22
CA GLN A 174 -16.11 -6.98 -11.01
C GLN A 174 -15.76 -6.66 -9.56
N GLY A 175 -15.28 -5.42 -9.31
CA GLY A 175 -15.02 -4.92 -7.96
C GLY A 175 -13.86 -5.58 -7.24
N GLY A 176 -12.88 -6.08 -8.00
CA GLY A 176 -11.62 -6.57 -7.44
C GLY A 176 -10.89 -5.43 -6.73
N HIS A 177 -10.37 -5.68 -5.51
CA HIS A 177 -9.84 -4.63 -4.67
C HIS A 177 -8.40 -4.92 -4.20
N TYR A 178 -8.14 -5.00 -2.92
CA TYR A 178 -6.80 -5.16 -2.35
C TYR A 178 -6.36 -6.63 -2.37
N LEU A 179 -5.60 -7.03 -3.39
CA LEU A 179 -5.03 -8.37 -3.47
C LEU A 179 -3.72 -8.48 -2.70
N GLN A 180 -3.45 -9.66 -2.15
CA GLN A 180 -2.20 -9.97 -1.47
C GLN A 180 -1.79 -11.42 -1.70
N VAL A 181 -0.48 -11.67 -1.75
CA VAL A 181 0.09 -13.04 -1.72
C VAL A 181 0.34 -13.44 -0.27
N GLN A 182 -0.12 -14.62 0.12
CA GLN A 182 0.12 -15.15 1.45
C GLN A 182 1.62 -15.47 1.63
N PRO A 183 2.30 -14.86 2.62
CA PRO A 183 3.72 -15.08 2.85
C PRO A 183 4.07 -16.57 3.02
N GLY A 184 5.16 -17.02 2.38
CA GLY A 184 5.65 -18.39 2.47
C GLY A 184 4.81 -19.44 1.72
N THR A 185 3.83 -18.99 0.91
CA THR A 185 2.97 -19.87 0.10
C THR A 185 2.92 -19.41 -1.34
N ASP A 186 2.25 -20.20 -2.19
CA ASP A 186 1.99 -19.85 -3.59
C ASP A 186 0.55 -19.39 -3.81
N LYS A 187 -0.14 -18.94 -2.76
CA LYS A 187 -1.53 -18.48 -2.84
C LYS A 187 -1.63 -16.95 -2.83
N LEU A 188 -2.27 -16.42 -3.83
CA LEU A 188 -2.72 -15.04 -3.90
C LEU A 188 -4.24 -15.01 -3.64
N TYR A 189 -4.67 -14.11 -2.76
CA TYR A 189 -6.09 -13.86 -2.48
C TYR A 189 -6.49 -12.50 -3.03
N TYR A 190 -7.55 -12.50 -3.84
CA TYR A 190 -8.07 -11.30 -4.49
C TYR A 190 -9.54 -11.09 -4.13
N PRO A 191 -9.85 -10.21 -3.16
CA PRO A 191 -11.21 -9.87 -2.79
C PRO A 191 -11.98 -9.14 -3.90
N HIS A 192 -13.23 -9.54 -4.13
CA HIS A 192 -14.16 -8.93 -5.09
C HIS A 192 -15.40 -8.43 -4.37
N ARG A 193 -15.42 -7.13 -4.09
CA ARG A 193 -16.44 -6.48 -3.28
C ARG A 193 -17.86 -6.62 -3.83
N THR A 194 -18.04 -6.40 -5.13
CA THR A 194 -19.38 -6.42 -5.76
C THR A 194 -19.94 -7.81 -5.97
N ASP A 195 -19.10 -8.81 -6.01
CA ASP A 195 -19.47 -10.20 -6.28
C ASP A 195 -19.46 -11.08 -5.01
N ASN A 196 -19.19 -10.48 -3.84
CA ASN A 196 -19.13 -11.19 -2.56
C ASN A 196 -18.24 -12.43 -2.58
N ARG A 197 -17.05 -12.32 -3.13
CA ARG A 197 -16.14 -13.45 -3.33
C ARG A 197 -14.70 -13.05 -3.13
N VAL A 198 -13.89 -14.05 -2.80
CA VAL A 198 -12.41 -13.94 -2.86
C VAL A 198 -11.92 -14.96 -3.87
N VAL A 199 -11.20 -14.52 -4.89
CA VAL A 199 -10.55 -15.39 -5.86
C VAL A 199 -9.19 -15.80 -5.33
N VAL A 200 -8.88 -17.11 -5.41
CA VAL A 200 -7.58 -17.67 -5.03
C VAL A 200 -6.83 -18.04 -6.32
N ILE A 201 -5.63 -17.47 -6.46
CA ILE A 201 -4.74 -17.72 -7.61
C ILE A 201 -3.47 -18.44 -7.09
N ASP A 202 -3.10 -19.50 -7.78
CA ASP A 202 -1.81 -20.16 -7.58
C ASP A 202 -0.72 -19.39 -8.33
N THR A 203 0.29 -18.88 -7.61
CA THR A 203 1.33 -18.02 -8.17
C THR A 203 2.45 -18.78 -8.91
N LYS A 204 2.53 -20.12 -8.77
CA LYS A 204 3.42 -20.95 -9.58
C LYS A 204 2.88 -21.12 -10.99
N THR A 205 1.58 -21.42 -11.08
CA THR A 205 0.92 -21.73 -12.37
C THR A 205 0.23 -20.51 -12.97
N ASP A 206 0.05 -19.42 -12.19
CA ASP A 206 -0.72 -18.23 -12.54
C ASP A 206 -2.15 -18.60 -13.00
N ARG A 207 -2.81 -19.46 -12.23
CA ARG A 207 -4.19 -19.91 -12.52
C ARG A 207 -5.10 -19.71 -11.31
N ILE A 208 -6.34 -19.39 -11.58
CA ILE A 208 -7.40 -19.42 -10.56
C ILE A 208 -7.59 -20.88 -10.15
N VAL A 209 -7.47 -21.14 -8.84
CA VAL A 209 -7.62 -22.48 -8.27
C VAL A 209 -8.88 -22.60 -7.42
N LYS A 210 -9.41 -21.50 -6.91
CA LYS A 210 -10.63 -21.50 -6.10
C LYS A 210 -11.30 -20.14 -6.06
N THR A 211 -12.57 -20.14 -5.69
CA THR A 211 -13.31 -18.93 -5.32
C THR A 211 -14.01 -19.21 -3.98
N ILE A 212 -13.80 -18.34 -3.00
CA ILE A 212 -14.38 -18.44 -1.66
C ILE A 212 -15.57 -17.47 -1.60
N PRO A 213 -16.78 -17.93 -1.33
CA PRO A 213 -17.90 -17.02 -1.05
C PRO A 213 -17.64 -16.32 0.27
N VAL A 214 -17.77 -15.00 0.28
CA VAL A 214 -17.60 -14.13 1.46
C VAL A 214 -18.68 -13.06 1.38
N GLU A 215 -19.59 -13.06 2.32
CA GLU A 215 -20.69 -12.11 2.35
C GLU A 215 -20.20 -10.72 2.82
N GLY A 216 -20.90 -9.65 2.47
CA GLY A 216 -20.60 -8.30 2.99
C GLY A 216 -19.60 -7.47 2.19
N GLY A 217 -19.18 -7.92 1.01
CA GLY A 217 -18.31 -7.13 0.12
C GLY A 217 -16.85 -7.08 0.56
N PRO A 218 -16.08 -8.16 0.42
CA PRO A 218 -14.70 -8.21 0.86
C PRO A 218 -13.81 -7.21 0.10
N VAL A 219 -12.99 -6.44 0.83
CA VAL A 219 -12.12 -5.40 0.28
C VAL A 219 -10.67 -5.52 0.73
N GLY A 220 -10.41 -6.01 1.93
CA GLY A 220 -9.07 -6.16 2.51
C GLY A 220 -8.75 -7.61 2.79
N VAL A 221 -7.47 -7.97 2.76
CA VAL A 221 -6.98 -9.28 3.14
C VAL A 221 -5.73 -9.16 4.02
N ALA A 222 -5.64 -10.00 5.04
CA ALA A 222 -4.46 -10.15 5.88
C ALA A 222 -4.24 -11.62 6.25
N PHE A 223 -3.04 -11.95 6.70
CA PHE A 223 -2.64 -13.31 6.98
C PHE A 223 -2.13 -13.44 8.40
N ALA A 224 -2.60 -14.47 9.09
CA ALA A 224 -2.08 -14.86 10.39
C ALA A 224 -0.99 -15.93 10.24
N PRO A 225 0.01 -15.98 11.15
CA PRO A 225 1.10 -16.96 11.07
C PRO A 225 0.65 -18.41 11.27
N ASN A 226 -0.54 -18.63 11.83
CA ASN A 226 -1.14 -19.96 11.98
C ASN A 226 -1.79 -20.49 10.69
N GLY A 227 -1.75 -19.72 9.58
CA GLY A 227 -2.32 -20.08 8.29
C GLY A 227 -3.76 -19.60 8.08
N GLU A 228 -4.32 -18.84 8.98
CA GLU A 228 -5.63 -18.20 8.75
C GLU A 228 -5.51 -17.01 7.81
N VAL A 229 -6.52 -16.83 6.95
CA VAL A 229 -6.70 -15.68 6.07
C VAL A 229 -7.90 -14.89 6.56
N TRP A 230 -7.73 -13.60 6.69
CA TRP A 230 -8.70 -12.69 7.26
C TRP A 230 -9.14 -11.68 6.22
N PHE A 231 -10.44 -11.48 6.04
CA PHE A 231 -11.03 -10.55 5.08
C PHE A 231 -11.82 -9.49 5.80
N HIS A 232 -11.56 -8.21 5.51
CA HIS A 232 -12.42 -7.09 5.92
C HIS A 232 -13.55 -6.92 4.92
N GLU A 233 -14.76 -6.69 5.42
CA GLU A 233 -15.97 -6.53 4.63
C GLU A 233 -16.50 -5.09 4.73
N ASP A 234 -16.70 -4.46 3.56
CA ASP A 234 -17.04 -3.04 3.44
C ASP A 234 -18.51 -2.73 3.80
N GLY A 235 -19.40 -3.73 3.66
CA GLY A 235 -20.83 -3.54 3.83
C GLY A 235 -21.26 -3.26 5.26
N ASP A 236 -20.78 -4.06 6.21
CA ASP A 236 -21.14 -3.96 7.63
C ASP A 236 -19.96 -3.89 8.58
N GLY A 237 -18.73 -3.83 8.02
CA GLY A 237 -17.48 -3.79 8.79
C GLY A 237 -17.15 -5.11 9.48
N SER A 238 -17.80 -6.20 9.11
CA SER A 238 -17.46 -7.53 9.62
C SER A 238 -16.10 -8.01 9.12
N VAL A 239 -15.60 -9.05 9.74
CA VAL A 239 -14.37 -9.72 9.37
C VAL A 239 -14.62 -11.21 9.22
N THR A 240 -14.38 -11.73 8.02
CA THR A 240 -14.44 -13.18 7.75
C THR A 240 -13.07 -13.79 7.88
N VAL A 241 -12.98 -14.91 8.59
CA VAL A 241 -11.75 -15.69 8.76
C VAL A 241 -11.90 -17.04 8.06
N ALA A 242 -10.91 -17.41 7.25
CA ALA A 242 -10.86 -18.69 6.55
C ALA A 242 -9.55 -19.43 6.87
N ASP A 243 -9.56 -20.73 6.76
CA ASP A 243 -8.37 -21.59 6.82
C ASP A 243 -7.72 -21.64 5.42
N SER A 244 -6.44 -21.25 5.30
CA SER A 244 -5.78 -21.20 3.99
C SER A 244 -5.43 -22.57 3.39
N LYS A 245 -5.48 -23.65 4.17
CA LYS A 245 -5.21 -25.01 3.65
C LYS A 245 -6.44 -25.57 2.95
N THR A 246 -7.62 -25.30 3.52
CA THR A 246 -8.91 -25.81 3.00
C THR A 246 -9.67 -24.78 2.19
N ASP A 247 -9.33 -23.47 2.36
CA ASP A 247 -10.06 -22.31 1.86
C ASP A 247 -11.55 -22.33 2.30
N GLN A 248 -11.81 -22.82 3.53
CA GLN A 248 -13.12 -22.82 4.14
C GLN A 248 -13.23 -21.67 5.13
N VAL A 249 -14.37 -20.98 5.12
CA VAL A 249 -14.70 -19.98 6.15
C VAL A 249 -14.91 -20.71 7.49
N ILE A 250 -14.22 -20.24 8.53
CA ILE A 250 -14.28 -20.81 9.87
C ILE A 250 -14.97 -19.88 10.87
N LYS A 251 -14.99 -18.57 10.59
CA LYS A 251 -15.63 -17.59 11.49
C LYS A 251 -15.98 -16.31 10.75
N VAL A 252 -17.11 -15.71 11.12
CA VAL A 252 -17.44 -14.31 10.83
C VAL A 252 -17.51 -13.56 12.15
N ILE A 253 -16.80 -12.43 12.24
CA ILE A 253 -16.70 -11.59 13.43
C ILE A 253 -17.42 -10.29 13.16
N GLN A 254 -18.48 -10.02 13.88
CA GLN A 254 -19.17 -8.73 13.83
C GLN A 254 -18.40 -7.70 14.64
N THR A 255 -17.76 -6.73 13.97
CA THR A 255 -16.95 -5.71 14.66
C THR A 255 -17.76 -4.61 15.30
N GLY A 256 -19.00 -4.41 14.83
CA GLY A 256 -19.85 -3.28 15.22
C GLY A 256 -19.45 -1.96 14.56
N GLY A 257 -18.36 -1.93 13.82
CA GLY A 257 -17.92 -0.77 13.03
C GLY A 257 -18.66 -0.63 11.70
N LYS A 258 -18.50 0.50 11.04
CA LYS A 258 -19.12 0.78 9.73
C LYS A 258 -18.18 1.53 8.80
N GLY A 259 -18.37 1.28 7.52
CA GLY A 259 -17.65 1.96 6.43
C GLY A 259 -16.41 1.21 5.97
N ALA A 260 -15.92 1.64 4.82
CA ALA A 260 -14.77 1.07 4.16
C ALA A 260 -13.52 1.09 5.06
N GLY A 261 -12.75 0.04 5.00
CA GLY A 261 -11.52 -0.07 5.77
C GLY A 261 -10.58 -1.12 5.20
N ARG A 262 -9.58 -1.41 6.00
CA ARG A 262 -8.59 -2.47 5.75
C ARG A 262 -8.38 -3.24 7.03
N MET A 263 -7.60 -4.28 6.93
CA MET A 263 -7.20 -5.02 8.10
C MET A 263 -5.73 -5.42 8.06
N ALA A 264 -5.20 -5.72 9.24
CA ALA A 264 -3.89 -6.30 9.43
C ALA A 264 -3.95 -7.35 10.53
N VAL A 265 -2.99 -8.28 10.51
CA VAL A 265 -2.73 -9.22 11.61
C VAL A 265 -1.30 -9.01 12.08
N SER A 266 -1.07 -9.01 13.40
CA SER A 266 0.26 -8.86 13.99
C SER A 266 1.15 -10.07 13.66
N ARG A 267 2.46 -9.85 13.56
CA ARG A 267 3.41 -10.90 13.16
C ARG A 267 3.48 -12.07 14.14
N ASP A 268 3.19 -11.82 15.43
CA ASP A 268 3.10 -12.84 16.45
C ASP A 268 1.75 -13.59 16.45
N GLY A 269 0.79 -13.15 15.62
CA GLY A 269 -0.54 -13.74 15.52
C GLY A 269 -1.44 -13.47 16.72
N LYS A 270 -1.08 -12.50 17.57
CA LYS A 270 -1.86 -12.19 18.78
C LYS A 270 -3.06 -11.32 18.48
N TYR A 271 -2.89 -10.31 17.65
CA TYR A 271 -3.92 -9.32 17.34
C TYR A 271 -4.21 -9.23 15.85
N ALA A 272 -5.46 -8.96 15.53
CA ALA A 272 -5.89 -8.42 14.24
C ALA A 272 -6.51 -7.03 14.46
N ALA A 273 -6.43 -6.17 13.44
CA ALA A 273 -7.01 -4.84 13.47
C ALA A 273 -7.86 -4.62 12.24
N SER A 274 -9.09 -4.13 12.43
CA SER A 274 -10.03 -3.76 11.37
C SER A 274 -10.40 -2.30 11.53
N THR A 275 -10.21 -1.49 10.48
CA THR A 275 -10.52 -0.05 10.46
C THR A 275 -11.90 0.20 9.89
N HIS A 276 -12.59 1.24 10.36
CA HIS A 276 -13.96 1.57 9.94
C HIS A 276 -14.10 3.08 9.70
N SER A 277 -14.11 3.49 8.44
CA SER A 277 -14.06 4.90 8.03
C SER A 277 -15.27 5.73 8.49
N THR A 278 -16.47 5.15 8.51
CA THR A 278 -17.71 5.83 8.94
C THR A 278 -17.83 5.89 10.46
N SER A 279 -17.44 4.82 11.17
CA SER A 279 -17.43 4.80 12.64
C SER A 279 -16.24 5.53 13.24
N GLU A 280 -15.25 5.90 12.43
CA GLU A 280 -14.04 6.63 12.84
C GLU A 280 -13.21 5.88 13.91
N ASP A 281 -13.15 4.53 13.81
CA ASP A 281 -12.50 3.68 14.79
C ASP A 281 -11.74 2.50 14.21
N VAL A 282 -11.03 1.83 15.09
CA VAL A 282 -10.33 0.56 14.83
C VAL A 282 -10.80 -0.46 15.85
N ALA A 283 -11.31 -1.59 15.39
CA ALA A 283 -11.51 -2.76 16.23
C ALA A 283 -10.20 -3.55 16.33
N ILE A 284 -9.74 -3.79 17.56
CA ILE A 284 -8.61 -4.66 17.85
C ILE A 284 -9.19 -5.99 18.33
N ILE A 285 -8.82 -7.07 17.66
CA ILE A 285 -9.37 -8.41 17.82
C ILE A 285 -8.25 -9.30 18.36
N ASP A 286 -8.51 -10.08 19.38
CA ASP A 286 -7.66 -11.22 19.77
C ASP A 286 -7.76 -12.29 18.68
N ALA A 287 -6.67 -12.53 17.96
CA ALA A 287 -6.70 -13.40 16.79
C ALA A 287 -6.83 -14.90 17.15
N GLY A 288 -6.47 -15.29 18.37
CA GLY A 288 -6.64 -16.65 18.87
C GLY A 288 -8.10 -16.97 19.18
N THR A 289 -8.74 -16.11 19.98
CA THR A 289 -10.15 -16.29 20.40
C THR A 289 -11.17 -15.73 19.41
N LYS A 290 -10.74 -14.87 18.47
CA LYS A 290 -11.58 -14.18 17.47
C LYS A 290 -12.65 -13.30 18.13
N THR A 291 -12.25 -12.64 19.23
CA THR A 291 -13.12 -11.71 19.98
C THR A 291 -12.52 -10.29 19.98
N ILE A 292 -13.38 -9.29 19.96
CA ILE A 292 -12.96 -7.88 20.05
C ILE A 292 -12.46 -7.62 21.47
N VAL A 293 -11.21 -7.14 21.60
CA VAL A 293 -10.60 -6.77 22.88
C VAL A 293 -10.63 -5.28 23.13
N SER A 294 -10.72 -4.48 22.07
CA SER A 294 -10.82 -3.02 22.18
C SER A 294 -11.38 -2.41 20.90
N THR A 295 -12.09 -1.30 21.02
CA THR A 295 -12.45 -0.40 19.92
C THR A 295 -11.90 0.99 20.22
N VAL A 296 -10.96 1.44 19.40
CA VAL A 296 -10.24 2.70 19.61
C VAL A 296 -10.75 3.75 18.63
N LYS A 297 -11.32 4.84 19.14
CA LYS A 297 -11.68 6.01 18.32
C LYS A 297 -10.43 6.76 17.89
N ILE A 298 -10.25 6.96 16.59
CA ILE A 298 -9.04 7.55 16.02
C ILE A 298 -9.29 8.74 15.08
N GLY A 299 -10.54 9.14 14.89
CA GLY A 299 -10.93 10.26 14.04
C GLY A 299 -11.20 9.89 12.60
N ARG A 300 -11.41 10.90 11.76
CA ARG A 300 -11.98 10.75 10.42
C ARG A 300 -11.11 9.96 9.45
N GLY A 301 -11.74 9.03 8.75
CA GLY A 301 -11.16 8.32 7.62
C GLY A 301 -10.02 7.36 7.97
N PRO A 302 -10.13 6.54 9.04
CA PRO A 302 -9.17 5.48 9.26
C PRO A 302 -9.21 4.49 8.10
N GLY A 303 -8.07 4.23 7.49
CA GLY A 303 -7.96 3.38 6.32
C GLY A 303 -6.99 2.21 6.52
N PHE A 304 -5.71 2.43 6.42
CA PHE A 304 -4.70 1.38 6.33
C PHE A 304 -4.02 1.11 7.68
N PRO A 305 -4.27 -0.05 8.32
CA PRO A 305 -3.63 -0.44 9.57
C PRO A 305 -2.33 -1.21 9.31
N MET A 306 -1.30 -0.99 10.13
CA MET A 306 -0.01 -1.69 10.07
C MET A 306 0.50 -1.95 11.48
N PHE A 307 0.76 -3.20 11.85
CA PHE A 307 1.44 -3.51 13.11
C PHE A 307 2.94 -3.24 13.01
N SER A 308 3.53 -2.67 14.06
CA SER A 308 4.99 -2.55 14.14
C SER A 308 5.66 -3.92 14.13
N PRO A 309 6.90 -4.03 13.63
CA PRO A 309 7.61 -5.32 13.57
C PRO A 309 7.80 -6.02 14.92
N ASP A 310 7.84 -5.26 16.01
CA ASP A 310 7.96 -5.72 17.40
C ASP A 310 6.60 -6.01 18.07
N ASN A 311 5.49 -5.83 17.33
CA ASN A 311 4.11 -6.03 17.80
C ASN A 311 3.71 -5.16 19.01
N THR A 312 4.38 -4.02 19.25
CA THR A 312 4.04 -3.13 20.36
C THR A 312 3.11 -1.98 19.97
N LYS A 313 3.05 -1.65 18.68
CA LYS A 313 2.28 -0.52 18.14
C LYS A 313 1.41 -0.98 16.96
N LEU A 314 0.32 -0.25 16.76
CA LEU A 314 -0.49 -0.28 15.56
C LEU A 314 -0.51 1.12 14.95
N TYR A 315 -0.04 1.24 13.71
CA TYR A 315 -0.11 2.46 12.91
C TYR A 315 -1.37 2.43 12.07
N VAL A 316 -2.11 3.53 12.04
CA VAL A 316 -3.31 3.65 11.19
C VAL A 316 -3.24 4.95 10.40
N LEU A 317 -3.29 4.82 9.08
CA LEU A 317 -3.39 5.98 8.19
C LEU A 317 -4.80 6.54 8.25
N ASN A 318 -4.94 7.83 8.56
CA ASN A 318 -6.22 8.53 8.64
C ASN A 318 -6.34 9.55 7.51
N SER A 319 -6.99 9.18 6.42
CA SER A 319 -7.12 10.02 5.23
C SER A 319 -7.81 11.35 5.54
N GLY A 320 -8.92 11.34 6.26
CA GLY A 320 -9.66 12.54 6.63
C GLY A 320 -8.98 13.44 7.67
N MET A 321 -7.93 12.96 8.34
CA MET A 321 -7.15 13.71 9.32
C MET A 321 -5.78 14.16 8.78
N GLY A 322 -5.28 13.54 7.69
CA GLY A 322 -3.95 13.80 7.16
C GLY A 322 -2.85 13.39 8.14
N ASP A 323 -3.04 12.27 8.85
CA ASP A 323 -2.08 11.80 9.84
C ASP A 323 -1.98 10.27 9.91
N VAL A 324 -0.94 9.82 10.59
CA VAL A 324 -0.80 8.46 11.09
C VAL A 324 -1.08 8.46 12.58
N ALA A 325 -2.12 7.76 13.03
CA ALA A 325 -2.34 7.49 14.44
C ALA A 325 -1.45 6.33 14.89
N VAL A 326 -0.75 6.50 15.99
CA VAL A 326 0.07 5.48 16.64
C VAL A 326 -0.67 4.98 17.86
N ILE A 327 -1.16 3.75 17.82
CA ILE A 327 -1.86 3.11 18.93
C ILE A 327 -0.86 2.23 19.70
N ASP A 328 -0.79 2.42 20.99
CA ASP A 328 -0.02 1.55 21.89
C ASP A 328 -0.85 0.31 22.24
N LEU A 329 -0.34 -0.87 21.91
CA LEU A 329 -1.07 -2.13 22.09
C LEU A 329 -1.09 -2.63 23.55
N LYS A 330 -0.29 -2.03 24.43
CA LYS A 330 -0.37 -2.33 25.86
C LYS A 330 -1.52 -1.57 26.53
N THR A 331 -1.72 -0.30 26.12
CA THR A 331 -2.77 0.56 26.70
C THR A 331 -4.04 0.60 25.84
N MET A 332 -4.03 0.04 24.63
CA MET A 332 -5.12 0.08 23.66
C MET A 332 -5.64 1.51 23.41
N SER A 333 -4.72 2.46 23.29
CA SER A 333 -5.05 3.88 23.13
C SER A 333 -4.08 4.59 22.18
N VAL A 334 -4.51 5.72 21.60
CA VAL A 334 -3.67 6.55 20.75
C VAL A 334 -2.57 7.20 21.60
N ALA A 335 -1.31 6.83 21.32
CA ALA A 335 -0.13 7.36 21.98
C ALA A 335 0.47 8.57 21.26
N ALA A 336 0.34 8.66 19.94
CA ALA A 336 0.86 9.75 19.13
C ALA A 336 0.08 9.92 17.83
N ARG A 337 0.26 11.06 17.18
CA ARG A 337 -0.22 11.37 15.82
C ARG A 337 0.87 12.08 15.04
N HIS A 338 1.14 11.62 13.85
CA HIS A 338 2.15 12.19 12.97
C HIS A 338 1.49 12.70 11.70
N LYS A 339 1.59 14.00 11.44
CA LYS A 339 1.09 14.58 10.18
C LYS A 339 1.91 14.08 9.00
N VAL A 340 1.22 13.60 7.96
CA VAL A 340 1.85 13.07 6.74
C VAL A 340 0.92 13.26 5.55
N GLY A 341 1.15 14.31 4.77
CA GLY A 341 0.32 14.64 3.61
C GLY A 341 -1.11 15.05 3.95
N LYS A 342 -1.96 15.11 2.93
CA LYS A 342 -3.35 15.58 3.05
C LYS A 342 -4.36 14.45 3.18
N ASP A 343 -4.06 13.31 2.54
CA ASP A 343 -4.98 12.18 2.39
C ASP A 343 -4.16 10.87 2.35
N PRO A 344 -3.52 10.47 3.47
CA PRO A 344 -2.76 9.23 3.56
C PRO A 344 -3.71 8.03 3.44
N PHE A 345 -3.48 7.18 2.44
CA PHE A 345 -4.43 6.14 2.06
C PHE A 345 -3.83 4.73 2.07
N GLY A 346 -2.78 4.49 1.32
CA GLY A 346 -2.09 3.21 1.24
C GLY A 346 -0.68 3.28 1.81
N GLY A 347 -0.07 2.13 2.07
CA GLY A 347 1.27 2.15 2.63
C GLY A 347 1.89 0.77 2.89
N GLY A 348 2.97 0.79 3.64
CA GLY A 348 3.68 -0.41 4.05
C GLY A 348 4.81 -0.08 5.02
N ILE A 349 5.55 -1.11 5.43
CA ILE A 349 6.67 -0.98 6.37
C ILE A 349 7.96 -1.42 5.68
N ILE A 350 9.00 -0.60 5.80
CA ILE A 350 10.37 -0.97 5.47
C ILE A 350 11.11 -1.24 6.77
N ASN A 351 11.61 -2.45 6.96
CA ASN A 351 12.46 -2.77 8.09
C ASN A 351 13.87 -2.21 7.83
N SER A 352 14.51 -1.64 8.87
CA SER A 352 15.93 -1.28 8.81
C SER A 352 16.76 -2.54 8.59
N ARG A 353 17.78 -2.42 7.74
CA ARG A 353 18.77 -3.49 7.54
C ARG A 353 19.73 -3.54 8.69
#